data_4b3999f1363e3de8261fa2a665aab481
#
_entry.id   4b3999f1363e3de8261fa2a665aab481
#
_cell.length_a   1.000
_cell.length_b   1.000
_cell.length_c   1.000
_cell.angle_alpha   90.00
_cell.angle_beta   90.00
_cell.angle_gamma   90.00
#
_symmetry.space_group_name_H-M   'P 1'
#
loop_
_entity.id
_entity.type
_entity.pdbx_description
1 polymer ?
#
loop_
_entity_poly.entity_id
_entity_poly.type
_entity_poly.pdbx_seq_one_letter_code
_entity_poly.pdbx_strand_id
1 'polypeptide(L)'
;MNKKGKIRTVDGGSKILEELEYGQGDKVWYSGYDTITDSHPQLFTAAEFNLKLLAVPVSISGEDQLKNSGKEQMMNLFQKRIENAEKTMANALAAGLFADGTGNSGKEIGGLQLLVADAPSSGTVGNINRATAGNEFWRNQAKTSSAALTSDTIRKEFDDMYLKCQRNSDAPDLIVCDATRYGLFLQSLTPLQRFSNPDLANAGF
;
A
#
# COMPACT_ATOMS: atom_id res chain seq x y z
N MET A 1 -4.32 -5.54 7.08
CA MET A 1 -4.89 -4.32 6.47
C MET A 1 -6.38 -4.18 6.74
N ASN A 2 -7.20 -5.19 6.48
CA ASN A 2 -8.66 -5.08 6.70
C ASN A 2 -9.06 -4.73 8.15
N LYS A 3 -8.41 -5.32 9.15
CA LYS A 3 -8.66 -5.02 10.58
C LYS A 3 -8.47 -3.54 10.97
N LYS A 4 -7.77 -2.75 10.16
CA LYS A 4 -7.56 -1.31 10.38
C LYS A 4 -8.44 -0.42 9.49
N GLY A 5 -9.44 -0.99 8.80
CA GLY A 5 -10.34 -0.23 7.91
C GLY A 5 -9.65 0.36 6.66
N LYS A 6 -8.50 -0.20 6.26
CA LYS A 6 -7.74 0.28 5.10
C LYS A 6 -8.25 -0.28 3.76
N ILE A 7 -9.20 -1.18 3.79
CA ILE A 7 -9.84 -1.76 2.61
C ILE A 7 -11.30 -1.32 2.61
N ARG A 8 -11.69 -0.63 1.56
CA ARG A 8 -13.07 -0.20 1.31
C ARG A 8 -13.67 -1.02 0.17
N THR A 9 -14.88 -1.47 0.35
CA THR A 9 -15.67 -2.10 -0.72
C THR A 9 -16.38 -1.01 -1.51
N VAL A 10 -16.34 -1.08 -2.84
CA VAL A 10 -17.04 -0.17 -3.75
C VAL A 10 -18.12 -0.95 -4.45
N ASP A 11 -19.32 -0.39 -4.54
CA ASP A 11 -20.50 -1.03 -5.06
C ASP A 11 -20.72 -0.63 -6.53
N GLY A 12 -20.07 -1.36 -7.45
CA GLY A 12 -20.23 -1.19 -8.91
C GLY A 12 -19.43 -0.02 -9.51
N GLY A 13 -19.77 0.31 -10.75
CA GLY A 13 -19.11 1.34 -11.56
C GLY A 13 -18.10 0.77 -12.55
N SER A 14 -17.79 1.52 -13.60
CA SER A 14 -16.76 1.15 -14.60
C SER A 14 -15.35 1.56 -14.17
N LYS A 15 -15.25 2.61 -13.34
CA LYS A 15 -14.01 3.18 -12.82
C LYS A 15 -14.21 3.60 -11.37
N ILE A 16 -13.16 3.65 -10.63
CA ILE A 16 -13.09 4.27 -9.30
C ILE A 16 -12.49 5.66 -9.50
N LEU A 17 -13.21 6.69 -9.07
CA LEU A 17 -12.75 8.07 -9.06
C LEU A 17 -12.42 8.46 -7.62
N GLU A 18 -11.21 8.95 -7.42
CA GLU A 18 -10.78 9.53 -6.15
C GLU A 18 -10.57 11.02 -6.35
N GLU A 19 -11.41 11.81 -5.70
CA GLU A 19 -11.34 13.27 -5.78
C GLU A 19 -10.13 13.78 -5.00
N LEU A 20 -9.37 14.70 -5.61
CA LEU A 20 -8.14 15.24 -5.05
C LEU A 20 -8.27 16.76 -4.96
N GLU A 21 -8.16 17.28 -3.75
CA GLU A 21 -7.97 18.70 -3.47
C GLU A 21 -6.49 18.96 -3.27
N TYR A 22 -5.87 19.71 -4.17
CA TYR A 22 -4.42 19.94 -4.15
C TYR A 22 -4.01 21.41 -4.09
N GLY A 23 -4.93 22.31 -4.36
CA GLY A 23 -4.69 23.75 -4.33
C GLY A 23 -5.28 24.44 -3.13
N GLN A 24 -4.89 25.66 -2.90
CA GLN A 24 -5.51 26.58 -1.97
C GLN A 24 -6.07 27.77 -2.77
N GLY A 25 -7.26 28.24 -2.40
CA GLY A 25 -7.81 29.46 -2.97
C GLY A 25 -6.96 30.69 -2.67
N ASP A 26 -7.19 31.73 -3.43
CA ASP A 26 -6.49 33.00 -3.25
C ASP A 26 -6.78 33.58 -1.86
N LYS A 27 -5.75 34.18 -1.29
CA LYS A 27 -5.80 34.86 0.01
C LYS A 27 -5.36 36.29 -0.18
N VAL A 28 -6.23 37.23 0.09
CA VAL A 28 -5.95 38.65 -0.03
C VAL A 28 -6.19 39.32 1.32
N TRP A 29 -5.16 39.94 1.85
CA TRP A 29 -5.28 40.88 2.98
C TRP A 29 -5.57 42.25 2.41
N TYR A 30 -6.67 42.86 2.77
CA TYR A 30 -7.07 44.16 2.25
C TYR A 30 -7.30 45.19 3.34
N SER A 31 -7.15 46.46 3.00
CA SER A 31 -7.44 47.60 3.88
C SER A 31 -8.13 48.69 3.08
N GLY A 32 -9.21 49.24 3.64
CA GLY A 32 -9.92 50.36 3.06
C GLY A 32 -10.44 50.11 1.63
N TYR A 33 -9.87 50.83 0.65
CA TYR A 33 -10.31 50.85 -0.75
C TYR A 33 -9.47 49.92 -1.66
N ASP A 34 -8.77 48.96 -1.10
CA ASP A 34 -7.96 48.05 -1.93
C ASP A 34 -8.83 47.22 -2.87
N THR A 35 -8.33 46.95 -4.08
CA THR A 35 -9.00 46.09 -5.04
C THR A 35 -8.65 44.66 -4.77
N ILE A 36 -9.63 43.79 -4.54
CA ILE A 36 -9.46 42.36 -4.39
C ILE A 36 -9.38 41.75 -5.79
N THR A 37 -8.27 41.10 -6.09
CA THR A 37 -8.07 40.34 -7.33
C THR A 37 -8.33 38.87 -7.07
N ASP A 38 -9.19 38.26 -7.87
CA ASP A 38 -9.48 36.83 -7.87
C ASP A 38 -8.84 36.20 -9.13
N SER A 39 -7.99 35.18 -8.96
CA SER A 39 -7.32 34.49 -10.07
C SER A 39 -8.01 33.19 -10.49
N HIS A 40 -9.04 32.76 -9.74
CA HIS A 40 -9.80 31.54 -9.98
C HIS A 40 -8.91 30.29 -10.27
N PRO A 41 -8.02 29.91 -9.34
CA PRO A 41 -7.10 28.80 -9.56
C PRO A 41 -7.85 27.47 -9.61
N GLN A 42 -7.30 26.49 -10.35
CA GLN A 42 -7.82 25.13 -10.33
C GLN A 42 -7.39 24.45 -9.02
N LEU A 43 -8.34 24.03 -8.19
CA LEU A 43 -8.09 23.49 -6.87
C LEU A 43 -8.30 21.99 -6.77
N PHE A 44 -9.09 21.43 -7.70
CA PHE A 44 -9.57 20.06 -7.63
C PHE A 44 -9.20 19.28 -8.91
N THR A 45 -8.92 18.01 -8.75
CA THR A 45 -8.78 17.03 -9.82
C THR A 45 -9.28 15.68 -9.34
N ALA A 46 -9.26 14.66 -10.20
CA ALA A 46 -9.61 13.31 -9.82
C ALA A 46 -8.59 12.31 -10.35
N ALA A 47 -8.24 11.33 -9.53
CA ALA A 47 -7.50 10.16 -9.96
C ALA A 47 -8.48 9.07 -10.39
N GLU A 48 -8.24 8.46 -11.54
CA GLU A 48 -9.09 7.43 -12.12
C GLU A 48 -8.41 6.06 -12.06
N PHE A 49 -9.10 5.08 -11.51
CA PHE A 49 -8.61 3.70 -11.45
C PHE A 49 -9.59 2.76 -12.15
N ASN A 50 -9.10 1.98 -13.09
CA ASN A 50 -9.90 0.96 -13.76
C ASN A 50 -10.07 -0.28 -12.89
N LEU A 51 -11.27 -0.86 -12.91
CA LEU A 51 -11.53 -2.15 -12.26
C LEU A 51 -10.77 -3.26 -12.96
N LYS A 52 -10.22 -4.18 -12.17
CA LYS A 52 -9.51 -5.37 -12.64
C LYS A 52 -10.27 -6.61 -12.20
N LEU A 53 -10.22 -7.66 -13.01
CA LEU A 53 -10.92 -8.90 -12.77
C LEU A 53 -9.92 -10.03 -12.53
N LEU A 54 -10.16 -10.82 -11.48
CA LEU A 54 -9.40 -12.02 -11.17
C LEU A 54 -10.34 -13.22 -11.20
N ALA A 55 -9.95 -14.27 -11.92
CA ALA A 55 -10.67 -15.53 -11.95
C ALA A 55 -9.70 -16.70 -11.74
N VAL A 56 -10.12 -17.68 -10.96
CA VAL A 56 -9.39 -18.93 -10.77
C VAL A 56 -10.28 -20.06 -11.26
N PRO A 57 -9.96 -20.70 -12.40
CA PRO A 57 -10.76 -21.80 -12.94
C PRO A 57 -10.58 -23.07 -12.09
N VAL A 58 -11.68 -23.78 -11.85
CA VAL A 58 -11.69 -25.11 -11.23
C VAL A 58 -12.14 -26.13 -12.26
N SER A 59 -11.27 -27.04 -12.63
CA SER A 59 -11.55 -28.12 -13.58
C SER A 59 -11.19 -29.49 -12.98
N ILE A 60 -11.96 -30.50 -13.30
CA ILE A 60 -11.71 -31.88 -12.94
C ILE A 60 -11.79 -32.71 -14.22
N SER A 61 -10.80 -33.56 -14.48
CA SER A 61 -10.87 -34.50 -15.60
C SER A 61 -11.89 -35.61 -15.30
N GLY A 62 -12.54 -36.13 -16.34
CA GLY A 62 -13.43 -37.28 -16.21
C GLY A 62 -12.71 -38.54 -15.67
N GLU A 63 -11.44 -38.71 -16.04
CA GLU A 63 -10.59 -39.79 -15.53
C GLU A 63 -10.35 -39.68 -14.03
N ASP A 64 -10.01 -38.49 -13.52
CA ASP A 64 -9.82 -38.25 -12.10
C ASP A 64 -11.11 -38.49 -11.30
N GLN A 65 -12.25 -38.12 -11.88
CA GLN A 65 -13.56 -38.36 -11.26
C GLN A 65 -13.88 -39.85 -11.20
N LEU A 66 -13.61 -40.62 -12.24
CA LEU A 66 -13.82 -42.06 -12.28
C LEU A 66 -12.90 -42.80 -11.30
N LYS A 67 -11.62 -42.46 -11.25
CA LYS A 67 -10.63 -43.04 -10.34
C LYS A 67 -10.91 -42.73 -8.87
N ASN A 68 -11.54 -41.61 -8.59
CA ASN A 68 -11.88 -41.17 -7.22
C ASN A 68 -13.38 -41.28 -6.94
N SER A 69 -14.01 -42.37 -7.37
CA SER A 69 -15.45 -42.62 -7.20
C SER A 69 -15.71 -43.92 -6.46
N GLY A 70 -16.93 -44.08 -5.89
CA GLY A 70 -17.40 -45.28 -5.21
C GLY A 70 -16.94 -45.39 -3.76
N LYS A 71 -16.99 -46.62 -3.20
CA LYS A 71 -16.67 -46.91 -1.81
C LYS A 71 -15.23 -46.71 -1.41
N GLU A 72 -14.32 -46.77 -2.40
CA GLU A 72 -12.87 -46.58 -2.24
C GLU A 72 -12.45 -45.11 -2.46
N GLN A 73 -13.37 -44.20 -2.41
CA GLN A 73 -13.06 -42.77 -2.54
C GLN A 73 -12.19 -42.33 -1.34
N MET A 74 -10.96 -41.91 -1.64
CA MET A 74 -9.98 -41.49 -0.64
C MET A 74 -10.16 -40.04 -0.20
N MET A 75 -10.70 -39.18 -1.08
CA MET A 75 -10.94 -37.78 -0.78
C MET A 75 -12.09 -37.19 -1.62
N ASN A 76 -12.72 -36.15 -1.10
CA ASN A 76 -13.61 -35.34 -1.91
C ASN A 76 -12.80 -34.41 -2.82
N LEU A 77 -12.45 -34.90 -4.01
CA LEU A 77 -11.60 -34.20 -4.96
C LEU A 77 -12.17 -32.83 -5.37
N PHE A 78 -13.47 -32.73 -5.54
CA PHE A 78 -14.14 -31.48 -5.90
C PHE A 78 -13.96 -30.41 -4.82
N GLN A 79 -14.23 -30.77 -3.58
CA GLN A 79 -14.05 -29.87 -2.43
C GLN A 79 -12.60 -29.42 -2.28
N LYS A 80 -11.65 -30.33 -2.43
CA LYS A 80 -10.22 -29.99 -2.34
C LYS A 80 -9.76 -29.04 -3.45
N ARG A 81 -10.31 -29.17 -4.64
CA ARG A 81 -10.00 -28.24 -5.75
C ARG A 81 -10.60 -26.85 -5.51
N ILE A 82 -11.81 -26.76 -4.92
CA ILE A 82 -12.41 -25.47 -4.52
C ILE A 82 -11.55 -24.82 -3.42
N GLU A 83 -11.20 -25.54 -2.36
CA GLU A 83 -10.33 -25.03 -1.29
C GLU A 83 -8.98 -24.53 -1.82
N ASN A 84 -8.41 -25.25 -2.81
CA ASN A 84 -7.17 -24.82 -3.47
C ASN A 84 -7.38 -23.54 -4.30
N ALA A 85 -8.48 -23.44 -5.02
CA ALA A 85 -8.81 -22.25 -5.81
C ALA A 85 -9.00 -21.02 -4.92
N GLU A 86 -9.67 -21.15 -3.78
CA GLU A 86 -9.83 -20.08 -2.79
C GLU A 86 -8.47 -19.60 -2.25
N LYS A 87 -7.58 -20.54 -1.89
CA LYS A 87 -6.23 -20.22 -1.44
C LYS A 87 -5.43 -19.55 -2.54
N THR A 88 -5.55 -20.02 -3.78
CA THR A 88 -4.87 -19.44 -4.94
C THR A 88 -5.35 -18.01 -5.19
N MET A 89 -6.65 -17.76 -5.11
CA MET A 89 -7.21 -16.41 -5.23
C MET A 89 -6.72 -15.48 -4.11
N ALA A 90 -6.72 -15.94 -2.87
CA ALA A 90 -6.20 -15.17 -1.74
C ALA A 90 -4.73 -14.83 -1.89
N ASN A 91 -3.90 -15.79 -2.34
CA ASN A 91 -2.47 -15.57 -2.58
C ASN A 91 -2.24 -14.61 -3.75
N ALA A 92 -3.02 -14.72 -4.83
CA ALA A 92 -2.92 -13.82 -5.98
C ALA A 92 -3.30 -12.37 -5.59
N LEU A 93 -4.34 -12.18 -4.80
CA LEU A 93 -4.71 -10.87 -4.27
C LEU A 93 -3.63 -10.31 -3.33
N ALA A 94 -3.08 -11.15 -2.44
CA ALA A 94 -2.01 -10.74 -1.54
C ALA A 94 -0.75 -10.32 -2.31
N ALA A 95 -0.35 -11.06 -3.33
CA ALA A 95 0.77 -10.71 -4.20
C ALA A 95 0.49 -9.42 -4.99
N GLY A 96 -0.72 -9.28 -5.57
CA GLY A 96 -1.14 -8.12 -6.32
C GLY A 96 -1.15 -6.83 -5.50
N LEU A 97 -1.40 -6.88 -4.18
CA LEU A 97 -1.32 -5.70 -3.32
C LEU A 97 0.08 -5.08 -3.26
N PHE A 98 1.13 -5.86 -3.52
CA PHE A 98 2.52 -5.38 -3.52
C PHE A 98 3.10 -5.19 -4.93
N ALA A 99 2.39 -5.62 -5.98
CA ALA A 99 2.85 -5.54 -7.36
C ALA A 99 2.72 -4.11 -7.94
N ASP A 100 3.35 -3.89 -9.09
CA ASP A 100 3.27 -2.62 -9.84
C ASP A 100 2.11 -2.58 -10.85
N GLY A 101 1.38 -3.69 -11.04
CA GLY A 101 0.25 -3.79 -11.96
C GLY A 101 0.61 -3.93 -13.44
N THR A 102 1.90 -4.12 -13.78
CA THR A 102 2.34 -4.30 -15.18
C THR A 102 2.21 -5.73 -15.66
N GLY A 103 2.08 -6.71 -14.77
CA GLY A 103 1.93 -8.12 -15.08
C GLY A 103 0.71 -8.39 -15.97
N ASN A 104 0.77 -9.54 -16.70
CA ASN A 104 -0.27 -9.95 -17.66
C ASN A 104 -0.68 -8.85 -18.66
N SER A 105 0.29 -8.13 -19.20
CA SER A 105 0.05 -7.00 -20.11
C SER A 105 -0.81 -5.89 -19.48
N GLY A 106 -0.58 -5.58 -18.21
CA GLY A 106 -1.28 -4.52 -17.47
C GLY A 106 -2.69 -4.88 -17.01
N LYS A 107 -3.04 -6.16 -16.98
CA LYS A 107 -4.35 -6.63 -16.50
C LYS A 107 -4.40 -6.84 -14.99
N GLU A 108 -3.25 -6.89 -14.35
CA GLU A 108 -3.14 -7.06 -12.90
C GLU A 108 -3.52 -5.77 -12.13
N ILE A 109 -3.83 -5.93 -10.85
CA ILE A 109 -4.12 -4.79 -9.99
C ILE A 109 -2.84 -4.01 -9.73
N GLY A 110 -2.92 -2.67 -9.75
CA GLY A 110 -1.83 -1.79 -9.33
C GLY A 110 -1.77 -1.75 -7.81
N GLY A 111 -0.72 -2.33 -7.24
CA GLY A 111 -0.50 -2.39 -5.80
C GLY A 111 0.37 -1.26 -5.27
N LEU A 112 0.96 -1.49 -4.11
CA LEU A 112 1.78 -0.50 -3.40
C LEU A 112 3.01 -0.05 -4.22
N GLN A 113 3.60 -0.95 -5.01
CA GLN A 113 4.77 -0.60 -5.83
C GLN A 113 4.43 0.39 -6.94
N LEU A 114 3.20 0.38 -7.46
CA LEU A 114 2.72 1.41 -8.39
C LEU A 114 2.50 2.74 -7.68
N LEU A 115 1.87 2.70 -6.49
CA LEU A 115 1.51 3.91 -5.74
C LEU A 115 2.73 4.59 -5.13
N VAL A 116 3.68 3.80 -4.60
CA VAL A 116 4.90 4.26 -3.94
C VAL A 116 6.11 3.87 -4.78
N ALA A 117 6.44 4.70 -5.77
CA ALA A 117 7.57 4.46 -6.68
C ALA A 117 8.89 4.93 -6.08
N ASP A 118 9.98 4.22 -6.40
CA ASP A 118 11.35 4.63 -6.03
C ASP A 118 11.75 5.96 -6.70
N ALA A 119 11.22 6.22 -7.90
CA ALA A 119 11.37 7.48 -8.61
C ALA A 119 10.05 8.28 -8.60
N PRO A 120 9.79 9.11 -7.58
CA PRO A 120 8.51 9.78 -7.38
C PRO A 120 8.06 10.70 -8.51
N SER A 121 9.01 11.22 -9.29
CA SER A 121 8.76 12.13 -10.43
C SER A 121 8.48 11.39 -11.73
N SER A 122 8.32 10.08 -11.74
CA SER A 122 8.08 9.31 -12.96
C SER A 122 6.80 8.47 -12.86
N GLY A 123 6.30 8.07 -14.03
CA GLY A 123 5.14 7.19 -14.14
C GLY A 123 3.79 7.90 -14.06
N THR A 124 2.75 7.16 -14.41
CA THR A 124 1.35 7.62 -14.38
C THR A 124 0.57 6.75 -13.42
N VAL A 125 -0.10 7.39 -12.46
CA VAL A 125 -0.93 6.72 -11.46
C VAL A 125 -2.29 7.41 -11.41
N GLY A 126 -3.35 6.62 -11.48
CA GLY A 126 -4.70 7.18 -11.51
C GLY A 126 -4.93 8.15 -12.68
N ASN A 127 -4.35 7.87 -13.83
CA ASN A 127 -4.38 8.72 -15.03
C ASN A 127 -3.69 10.08 -14.88
N ILE A 128 -2.96 10.33 -13.79
CA ILE A 128 -2.18 11.55 -13.55
C ILE A 128 -0.69 11.23 -13.76
N ASN A 129 -0.06 11.91 -14.71
CA ASN A 129 1.37 11.77 -14.97
C ASN A 129 2.19 12.58 -13.96
N ARG A 130 3.00 11.89 -13.16
CA ARG A 130 3.84 12.49 -12.11
C ARG A 130 5.02 13.32 -12.66
N ALA A 131 5.41 13.11 -13.94
CA ALA A 131 6.49 13.86 -14.56
C ALA A 131 6.05 15.27 -14.98
N THR A 132 4.76 15.50 -15.20
CA THR A 132 4.23 16.78 -15.66
C THR A 132 4.38 17.84 -14.56
N ALA A 133 4.80 19.04 -14.95
CA ALA A 133 4.83 20.19 -14.06
C ALA A 133 3.41 20.54 -13.59
N GLY A 134 3.27 20.85 -12.30
CA GLY A 134 1.97 21.07 -11.67
C GLY A 134 1.37 19.82 -10.99
N ASN A 135 1.91 18.61 -11.28
CA ASN A 135 1.46 17.37 -10.67
C ASN A 135 2.36 16.92 -9.49
N GLU A 136 3.13 17.82 -8.90
CA GLU A 136 4.01 17.55 -7.77
C GLU A 136 3.24 17.05 -6.54
N PHE A 137 2.01 17.49 -6.38
CA PHE A 137 1.12 17.07 -5.28
C PHE A 137 0.81 15.57 -5.29
N TRP A 138 0.92 14.91 -6.47
CA TRP A 138 0.65 13.47 -6.65
C TRP A 138 1.89 12.59 -6.53
N ARG A 139 3.05 13.18 -6.23
CA ARG A 139 4.31 12.45 -6.04
C ARG A 139 4.39 11.88 -4.63
N ASN A 140 4.75 10.60 -4.51
CA ASN A 140 5.04 10.01 -3.21
C ASN A 140 6.36 10.57 -2.65
N GLN A 141 6.53 10.50 -1.34
CA GLN A 141 7.80 10.77 -0.70
C GLN A 141 8.72 9.55 -0.86
N ALA A 142 9.98 9.79 -1.17
CA ALA A 142 11.01 8.77 -1.20
C ALA A 142 12.27 9.26 -0.48
N LYS A 143 13.01 8.32 0.11
CA LYS A 143 14.32 8.55 0.70
C LYS A 143 15.22 7.38 0.34
N THR A 144 16.33 7.68 -0.31
CA THR A 144 17.38 6.71 -0.55
C THR A 144 18.39 6.81 0.59
N SER A 145 18.59 5.72 1.31
CA SER A 145 19.66 5.67 2.30
C SER A 145 20.99 5.44 1.58
N SER A 146 21.99 6.25 1.89
CA SER A 146 23.35 6.10 1.34
C SER A 146 24.17 5.03 2.04
N ALA A 147 23.73 4.55 3.19
CA ALA A 147 24.40 3.54 4.00
C ALA A 147 23.51 2.31 4.19
N ALA A 148 24.15 1.17 4.47
CA ALA A 148 23.43 -0.03 4.86
C ALA A 148 22.62 0.21 6.14
N LEU A 149 21.40 -0.29 6.17
CA LEU A 149 20.54 -0.22 7.35
C LEU A 149 21.07 -1.17 8.44
N THR A 150 21.21 -0.64 9.64
CA THR A 150 21.61 -1.37 10.84
C THR A 150 20.59 -1.15 11.94
N SER A 151 20.69 -1.90 13.05
CA SER A 151 19.87 -1.68 14.24
C SER A 151 19.97 -0.24 14.80
N ASP A 152 21.11 0.41 14.63
CA ASP A 152 21.33 1.76 15.16
C ASP A 152 20.72 2.85 14.26
N THR A 153 20.68 2.61 12.95
CA THR A 153 20.23 3.59 11.96
C THR A 153 18.75 3.46 11.58
N ILE A 154 18.16 2.27 11.72
CA ILE A 154 16.80 1.97 11.24
C ILE A 154 15.73 2.89 11.84
N ARG A 155 15.85 3.23 13.12
CA ARG A 155 14.90 4.11 13.80
C ARG A 155 14.95 5.51 13.22
N LYS A 156 16.14 6.06 13.03
CA LYS A 156 16.30 7.37 12.40
C LYS A 156 15.72 7.41 10.98
N GLU A 157 15.91 6.34 10.21
CA GLU A 157 15.34 6.25 8.87
C GLU A 157 13.80 6.23 8.89
N PHE A 158 13.20 5.51 9.84
CA PHE A 158 11.75 5.51 10.03
C PHE A 158 11.23 6.86 10.50
N ASP A 159 11.89 7.50 11.46
CA ASP A 159 11.52 8.81 11.98
C ASP A 159 11.61 9.88 10.87
N ASP A 160 12.68 9.88 10.08
CA ASP A 160 12.86 10.80 8.96
C ASP A 160 11.77 10.63 7.89
N MET A 161 11.40 9.37 7.57
CA MET A 161 10.31 9.10 6.62
C MET A 161 8.94 9.46 7.19
N TYR A 162 8.71 9.20 8.47
CA TYR A 162 7.49 9.60 9.15
C TYR A 162 7.28 11.12 9.07
N LEU A 163 8.31 11.88 9.43
CA LEU A 163 8.27 13.34 9.37
C LEU A 163 8.07 13.88 7.94
N LYS A 164 8.69 13.24 6.94
CA LYS A 164 8.49 13.59 5.53
C LYS A 164 7.05 13.35 5.04
N CYS A 165 6.42 12.31 5.55
CA CYS A 165 5.05 11.92 5.16
C CYS A 165 3.98 12.64 5.99
N GLN A 166 4.34 13.28 7.09
CA GLN A 166 3.42 14.06 7.89
C GLN A 166 3.04 15.36 7.17
N ARG A 167 1.75 15.65 7.10
CA ARG A 167 1.22 16.89 6.52
C ARG A 167 0.10 17.44 7.40
N ASN A 168 0.36 18.57 8.01
CA ASN A 168 -0.56 19.20 8.96
C ASN A 168 -0.97 18.21 10.09
N SER A 169 -2.27 17.90 10.18
CA SER A 169 -2.82 16.93 11.13
C SER A 169 -2.72 15.48 10.66
N ASP A 170 -2.41 15.25 9.38
CA ASP A 170 -2.35 13.92 8.81
C ASP A 170 -0.96 13.31 9.03
N ALA A 171 -0.95 12.13 9.65
CA ALA A 171 0.27 11.40 9.95
C ALA A 171 0.15 9.94 9.50
N PRO A 172 1.25 9.29 9.10
CA PRO A 172 1.25 7.87 8.79
C PRO A 172 0.84 7.02 10.00
N ASP A 173 -0.07 6.08 9.80
CA ASP A 173 -0.57 5.17 10.84
C ASP A 173 -0.22 3.70 10.56
N LEU A 174 0.42 3.41 9.42
CA LEU A 174 0.81 2.08 9.01
C LEU A 174 2.19 2.10 8.37
N ILE A 175 3.08 1.27 8.89
CA ILE A 175 4.40 0.99 8.31
C ILE A 175 4.39 -0.44 7.76
N VAL A 176 4.80 -0.61 6.51
CA VAL A 176 4.96 -1.90 5.85
C VAL A 176 6.43 -2.09 5.51
N CYS A 177 7.03 -3.16 5.97
CA CYS A 177 8.41 -3.50 5.68
C CYS A 177 8.60 -5.01 5.56
N ASP A 178 9.74 -5.44 5.05
CA ASP A 178 10.13 -6.84 5.01
C ASP A 178 10.55 -7.38 6.40
N ALA A 179 10.68 -8.70 6.50
CA ALA A 179 11.07 -9.36 7.74
C ALA A 179 12.46 -8.94 8.22
N THR A 180 13.39 -8.68 7.31
CA THR A 180 14.77 -8.28 7.64
C THR A 180 14.77 -6.90 8.31
N ARG A 181 14.08 -5.92 7.72
CA ARG A 181 13.97 -4.57 8.29
C ARG A 181 13.20 -4.57 9.60
N TYR A 182 12.14 -5.39 9.69
CA TYR A 182 11.44 -5.57 10.95
C TYR A 182 12.33 -6.15 12.05
N GLY A 183 13.17 -7.14 11.72
CA GLY A 183 14.16 -7.70 12.64
C GLY A 183 15.14 -6.66 13.15
N LEU A 184 15.69 -5.81 12.26
CA LEU A 184 16.58 -4.71 12.65
C LEU A 184 15.87 -3.71 13.56
N PHE A 185 14.60 -3.41 13.28
CA PHE A 185 13.82 -2.53 14.15
C PHE A 185 13.62 -3.11 15.56
N LEU A 186 13.29 -4.41 15.67
CA LEU A 186 13.18 -5.08 16.96
C LEU A 186 14.51 -5.07 17.72
N GLN A 187 15.63 -5.35 17.05
CA GLN A 187 16.96 -5.26 17.66
C GLN A 187 17.27 -3.85 18.17
N SER A 188 16.83 -2.81 17.48
CA SER A 188 17.02 -1.42 17.91
C SER A 188 16.29 -1.07 19.20
N LEU A 189 15.24 -1.81 19.56
CA LEU A 189 14.47 -1.61 20.78
C LEU A 189 15.07 -2.33 22.00
N THR A 190 15.89 -3.36 21.77
CA THR A 190 16.47 -4.17 22.85
C THR A 190 17.23 -3.33 23.89
N PRO A 191 18.09 -2.35 23.53
CA PRO A 191 18.80 -1.52 24.49
C PRO A 191 17.89 -0.60 25.32
N LEU A 192 16.63 -0.41 24.87
CA LEU A 192 15.64 0.44 25.55
C LEU A 192 14.75 -0.35 26.52
N GLN A 193 14.86 -1.66 26.52
CA GLN A 193 14.14 -2.49 27.48
C GLN A 193 14.73 -2.28 28.86
N ARG A 194 13.90 -1.80 29.77
CA ARG A 194 14.25 -1.68 31.19
C ARG A 194 13.60 -2.84 31.94
N PHE A 195 14.40 -3.63 32.61
CA PHE A 195 13.90 -4.63 33.54
C PHE A 195 13.45 -3.93 34.82
N SER A 196 12.16 -3.96 35.09
CA SER A 196 11.60 -3.37 36.32
C SER A 196 11.74 -4.29 37.56
N ASN A 197 12.19 -5.54 37.36
CA ASN A 197 12.42 -6.47 38.45
C ASN A 197 13.86 -6.29 38.99
N PRO A 198 14.03 -5.87 40.26
CA PRO A 198 15.35 -5.66 40.87
C PRO A 198 16.17 -6.94 40.91
N ASP A 199 15.57 -8.12 41.01
CA ASP A 199 16.26 -9.41 41.04
C ASP A 199 16.94 -9.72 39.69
N LEU A 200 16.32 -9.38 38.58
CA LEU A 200 16.91 -9.52 37.25
C LEU A 200 17.99 -8.49 36.97
N ALA A 201 17.85 -7.28 37.50
CA ALA A 201 18.89 -6.24 37.40
C ALA A 201 20.17 -6.63 38.13
N ASN A 202 20.06 -7.32 39.28
CA ASN A 202 21.19 -7.84 40.02
C ASN A 202 21.86 -9.06 39.40
N ALA A 203 21.14 -9.80 38.51
CA ALA A 203 21.67 -10.93 37.77
C ALA A 203 22.55 -10.53 36.57
N GLY A 204 22.61 -9.25 36.23
CA GLY A 204 23.50 -8.73 35.17
C GLY A 204 22.98 -8.96 33.76
N PHE A 205 21.67 -9.12 33.57
CA PHE A 205 20.99 -9.22 32.27
C PHE A 205 20.38 -7.90 31.84
#